data_1a874de424c581dd3839725edb3a2a3b
#
_entry.id   1a874de424c581dd3839725edb3a2a3b
#
_cell.length_a   1.000
_cell.length_b   1.000
_cell.length_c   1.000
_cell.angle_alpha   90.00
_cell.angle_beta   90.00
_cell.angle_gamma   90.00
#
_symmetry.space_group_name_H-M   'P 1'
#
loop_
_entity.id
_entity.type
_entity.pdbx_description
1 polymer ?
#
loop_
_entity_poly.entity_id
_entity_poly.type
_entity_poly.pdbx_seq_one_letter_code
_entity_poly.pdbx_strand_id
1 'polypeptide(L)'
;MQRARQTAAPLAEAHGLTVQPLDELKEVCFGEWEGLSYDEIKAKWSDQLELFFKQPAQCRMPGGESFDDVALRVRSVCEDLFKNNSDKNIAIVSHGGVIRVQLCLLLGLDINKLWVFGVHNASTTCIGKWQDRFTIEYVNDTHYLNDNVNSDGIKYPK
;
A
#
# COMPACT_ATOMS: atom_id res chain seq x y z
N MET A 1 -9.96 -5.05 5.13
CA MET A 1 -9.49 -5.46 6.49
C MET A 1 -10.03 -4.51 7.55
N GLN A 2 -10.30 -5.01 8.77
CA GLN A 2 -10.97 -4.23 9.83
C GLN A 2 -10.17 -2.99 10.25
N ARG A 3 -8.84 -3.11 10.42
CA ARG A 3 -7.96 -1.99 10.82
C ARG A 3 -8.06 -0.77 9.89
N ALA A 4 -8.10 -0.98 8.56
CA ALA A 4 -8.25 0.12 7.60
C ALA A 4 -9.63 0.78 7.70
N ARG A 5 -10.70 0.00 7.89
CA ARG A 5 -12.06 0.54 8.10
C ARG A 5 -12.15 1.36 9.38
N GLN A 6 -11.54 0.89 10.47
CA GLN A 6 -11.50 1.61 11.75
C GLN A 6 -10.71 2.93 11.63
N THR A 7 -9.63 2.95 10.85
CA THR A 7 -8.88 4.17 10.57
C THR A 7 -9.67 5.15 9.68
N ALA A 8 -10.45 4.65 8.71
CA ALA A 8 -11.27 5.48 7.84
C ALA A 8 -12.51 6.06 8.54
N ALA A 9 -13.06 5.38 9.56
CA ALA A 9 -14.35 5.73 10.16
C ALA A 9 -14.40 7.15 10.75
N PRO A 10 -13.41 7.62 11.56
CA PRO A 10 -13.45 8.98 12.11
C PRO A 10 -13.41 10.06 11.02
N LEU A 11 -12.64 9.82 9.94
CA LEU A 11 -12.57 10.76 8.81
C LEU A 11 -13.93 10.83 8.10
N ALA A 12 -14.54 9.70 7.84
CA ALA A 12 -15.83 9.63 7.18
C ALA A 12 -16.92 10.32 8.03
N GLU A 13 -16.94 10.07 9.33
CA GLU A 13 -17.87 10.68 10.28
C GLU A 13 -17.74 12.21 10.30
N ALA A 14 -16.51 12.72 10.37
CA ALA A 14 -16.23 14.17 10.37
C ALA A 14 -16.73 14.90 9.12
N HIS A 15 -16.87 14.18 8.01
CA HIS A 15 -17.35 14.70 6.72
C HIS A 15 -18.77 14.26 6.35
N GLY A 16 -19.50 13.60 7.23
CA GLY A 16 -20.84 13.09 6.93
C GLY A 16 -20.87 12.04 5.82
N LEU A 17 -19.80 11.28 5.65
CA LEU A 17 -19.62 10.28 4.61
C LEU A 17 -19.74 8.86 5.18
N THR A 18 -19.95 7.90 4.29
CA THR A 18 -19.94 6.47 4.63
C THR A 18 -18.69 5.81 4.04
N VAL A 19 -17.98 5.01 4.85
CA VAL A 19 -16.84 4.22 4.39
C VAL A 19 -17.34 3.16 3.40
N GLN A 20 -16.74 3.16 2.20
CA GLN A 20 -17.01 2.17 1.16
C GLN A 20 -15.87 1.14 1.14
N PRO A 21 -16.09 -0.10 1.59
CA PRO A 21 -15.07 -1.14 1.54
C PRO A 21 -14.87 -1.64 0.11
N LEU A 22 -13.61 -1.70 -0.32
CA LEU A 22 -13.20 -2.26 -1.60
C LEU A 22 -12.22 -3.40 -1.33
N ASP A 23 -12.56 -4.59 -1.78
CA ASP A 23 -11.77 -5.79 -1.54
C ASP A 23 -10.44 -5.77 -2.32
N GLU A 24 -10.43 -5.09 -3.44
CA GLU A 24 -9.25 -4.87 -4.29
C GLU A 24 -8.15 -4.05 -3.57
N LEU A 25 -8.50 -3.29 -2.53
CA LEU A 25 -7.58 -2.49 -1.73
C LEU A 25 -7.14 -3.17 -0.41
N LYS A 26 -7.38 -4.47 -0.25
CA LYS A 26 -6.83 -5.24 0.87
C LYS A 26 -5.31 -5.32 0.77
N GLU A 27 -4.64 -5.52 1.92
CA GLU A 27 -3.21 -5.82 1.94
C GLU A 27 -2.90 -7.05 1.08
N VAL A 28 -1.66 -7.13 0.60
CA VAL A 28 -1.15 -8.30 -0.06
C VAL A 28 -1.35 -9.54 0.83
N CYS A 29 -1.81 -10.64 0.23
CA CYS A 29 -1.90 -11.91 0.93
C CYS A 29 -0.50 -12.53 0.99
N PHE A 30 0.06 -12.59 2.20
CA PHE A 30 1.36 -13.20 2.43
C PHE A 30 1.32 -14.73 2.53
N GLY A 31 0.12 -15.33 2.50
CA GLY A 31 -0.06 -16.78 2.53
C GLY A 31 0.61 -17.42 3.75
N GLU A 32 1.48 -18.40 3.51
CA GLU A 32 2.18 -19.13 4.59
C GLU A 32 3.18 -18.28 5.40
N TRP A 33 3.48 -17.07 4.94
CA TRP A 33 4.34 -16.14 5.69
C TRP A 33 3.57 -15.37 6.78
N GLU A 34 2.23 -15.42 6.75
CA GLU A 34 1.42 -14.69 7.74
C GLU A 34 1.65 -15.24 9.14
N GLY A 35 1.94 -14.33 10.09
CA GLY A 35 2.22 -14.65 11.48
C GLY A 35 3.62 -15.17 11.78
N LEU A 36 4.48 -15.34 10.78
CA LEU A 36 5.87 -15.73 10.96
C LEU A 36 6.79 -14.50 11.10
N SER A 37 7.86 -14.68 11.86
CA SER A 37 8.96 -13.72 11.92
C SER A 37 9.83 -13.79 10.66
N TYR A 38 10.64 -12.72 10.44
CA TYR A 38 11.62 -12.70 9.35
C TYR A 38 12.56 -13.92 9.35
N ASP A 39 13.06 -14.32 10.55
CA ASP A 39 13.99 -15.43 10.68
C ASP A 39 13.34 -16.78 10.37
N GLU A 40 12.06 -16.97 10.72
CA GLU A 40 11.29 -18.17 10.39
C GLU A 40 11.04 -18.27 8.89
N ILE A 41 10.69 -17.16 8.24
CA ILE A 41 10.52 -17.10 6.79
C ILE A 41 11.86 -17.40 6.10
N LYS A 42 12.94 -16.76 6.54
CA LYS A 42 14.28 -16.95 5.99
C LYS A 42 14.76 -18.39 6.12
N ALA A 43 14.47 -19.04 7.24
CA ALA A 43 14.85 -20.44 7.47
C ALA A 43 14.16 -21.42 6.52
N LYS A 44 12.92 -21.12 6.10
CA LYS A 44 12.12 -22.02 5.24
C LYS A 44 12.17 -21.63 3.76
N TRP A 45 12.28 -20.33 3.44
CA TRP A 45 12.15 -19.81 2.08
C TRP A 45 13.19 -18.72 1.78
N SER A 46 14.46 -19.00 2.05
CA SER A 46 15.57 -18.05 1.88
C SER A 46 15.60 -17.40 0.49
N ASP A 47 15.55 -18.22 -0.56
CA ASP A 47 15.64 -17.74 -1.95
C ASP A 47 14.41 -16.90 -2.33
N GLN A 48 13.24 -17.29 -1.86
CA GLN A 48 12.00 -16.57 -2.12
C GLN A 48 11.93 -15.26 -1.35
N LEU A 49 12.48 -15.21 -0.13
CA LEU A 49 12.61 -13.98 0.65
C LEU A 49 13.59 -13.01 -0.03
N GLU A 50 14.67 -13.50 -0.60
CA GLU A 50 15.59 -12.68 -1.40
C GLU A 50 14.90 -12.13 -2.65
N LEU A 51 14.14 -12.97 -3.35
CA LEU A 51 13.36 -12.56 -4.52
C LEU A 51 12.31 -11.51 -4.16
N PHE A 52 11.64 -11.62 -3.01
CA PHE A 52 10.68 -10.66 -2.51
C PHE A 52 11.25 -9.24 -2.40
N PHE A 53 12.52 -9.09 -2.05
CA PHE A 53 13.15 -7.77 -1.99
C PHE A 53 13.73 -7.33 -3.34
N LYS A 54 14.24 -8.25 -4.16
CA LYS A 54 14.90 -7.94 -5.43
C LYS A 54 13.93 -7.79 -6.61
N GLN A 55 12.94 -8.67 -6.67
CA GLN A 55 11.96 -8.76 -7.75
C GLN A 55 10.55 -9.04 -7.21
N PRO A 56 10.01 -8.13 -6.39
CA PRO A 56 8.71 -8.32 -5.72
C PRO A 56 7.55 -8.55 -6.69
N ALA A 57 7.62 -8.00 -7.89
CA ALA A 57 6.58 -8.16 -8.91
C ALA A 57 6.24 -9.62 -9.14
N GLN A 58 7.26 -10.46 -9.42
CA GLN A 58 7.07 -11.87 -9.73
C GLN A 58 7.13 -12.78 -8.51
N CYS A 59 7.62 -12.28 -7.37
CA CYS A 59 7.72 -13.08 -6.16
C CYS A 59 6.34 -13.37 -5.59
N ARG A 60 5.84 -14.59 -5.84
CA ARG A 60 4.59 -15.06 -5.23
C ARG A 60 4.90 -15.72 -3.89
N MET A 61 4.32 -15.22 -2.81
CA MET A 61 4.40 -15.87 -1.50
C MET A 61 3.68 -17.23 -1.55
N PRO A 62 4.18 -18.25 -0.85
CA PRO A 62 3.54 -19.56 -0.80
C PRO A 62 2.09 -19.46 -0.31
N GLY A 63 1.13 -19.93 -1.13
CA GLY A 63 -0.30 -19.79 -0.83
C GLY A 63 -0.84 -18.34 -0.84
N GLY A 64 -0.04 -17.38 -1.29
CA GLY A 64 -0.37 -15.96 -1.30
C GLY A 64 -0.33 -15.30 -2.68
N GLU A 65 -0.22 -13.97 -2.70
CA GLU A 65 -0.13 -13.15 -3.91
C GLU A 65 1.33 -12.80 -4.26
N SER A 66 1.56 -12.41 -5.50
CA SER A 66 2.70 -11.58 -5.92
C SER A 66 2.29 -10.11 -5.94
N PHE A 67 3.25 -9.17 -6.03
CA PHE A 67 2.88 -7.77 -6.20
C PHE A 67 2.34 -7.45 -7.61
N ASP A 68 2.56 -8.29 -8.61
CA ASP A 68 1.86 -8.20 -9.90
C ASP A 68 0.37 -8.52 -9.76
N ASP A 69 -0.02 -9.52 -8.94
CA ASP A 69 -1.43 -9.78 -8.65
C ASP A 69 -2.09 -8.59 -7.96
N VAL A 70 -1.39 -8.00 -6.98
CA VAL A 70 -1.86 -6.77 -6.31
C VAL A 70 -2.00 -5.63 -7.31
N ALA A 71 -1.03 -5.45 -8.22
CA ALA A 71 -1.08 -4.39 -9.22
C ALA A 71 -2.27 -4.54 -10.16
N LEU A 72 -2.63 -5.76 -10.56
CA LEU A 72 -3.80 -6.02 -11.40
C LEU A 72 -5.10 -5.57 -10.72
N ARG A 73 -5.33 -5.99 -9.46
CA ARG A 73 -6.57 -5.63 -8.75
C ARG A 73 -6.62 -4.14 -8.37
N VAL A 74 -5.49 -3.54 -7.99
CA VAL A 74 -5.41 -2.11 -7.62
C VAL A 74 -5.62 -1.23 -8.84
N ARG A 75 -5.06 -1.58 -10.00
CA ARG A 75 -5.24 -0.81 -11.24
C ARG A 75 -6.70 -0.67 -11.60
N SER A 76 -7.43 -1.77 -11.66
CA SER A 76 -8.85 -1.78 -12.03
C SER A 76 -9.68 -0.84 -11.15
N VAL A 77 -9.55 -0.95 -9.83
CA VAL A 77 -10.35 -0.13 -8.92
C VAL A 77 -9.92 1.34 -8.93
N CYS A 78 -8.62 1.65 -9.10
CA CYS A 78 -8.15 3.04 -9.16
C CYS A 78 -8.61 3.75 -10.43
N GLU A 79 -8.60 3.07 -11.57
CA GLU A 79 -9.11 3.62 -12.84
C GLU A 79 -10.60 4.04 -12.70
N ASP A 80 -11.42 3.17 -12.12
CA ASP A 80 -12.84 3.45 -11.86
C ASP A 80 -13.04 4.60 -10.87
N LEU A 81 -12.28 4.59 -9.74
CA LEU A 81 -12.37 5.66 -8.74
C LEU A 81 -12.02 7.02 -9.34
N PHE A 82 -10.94 7.12 -10.11
CA PHE A 82 -10.47 8.38 -10.68
C PHE A 82 -11.36 8.87 -11.81
N LYS A 83 -11.94 7.96 -12.59
CA LYS A 83 -12.89 8.29 -13.65
C LYS A 83 -14.22 8.84 -13.10
N ASN A 84 -14.73 8.21 -12.06
CA ASN A 84 -16.06 8.52 -11.53
C ASN A 84 -16.06 9.68 -10.51
N ASN A 85 -14.88 10.20 -10.13
CA ASN A 85 -14.73 11.25 -9.12
C ASN A 85 -13.72 12.34 -9.56
N SER A 86 -13.74 12.75 -10.83
CA SER A 86 -12.74 13.69 -11.40
C SER A 86 -12.65 15.03 -10.66
N ASP A 87 -13.77 15.51 -10.08
CA ASP A 87 -13.86 16.81 -9.42
C ASP A 87 -13.96 16.70 -7.89
N LYS A 88 -13.57 15.55 -7.33
CA LYS A 88 -13.70 15.29 -5.91
C LYS A 88 -12.37 14.94 -5.26
N ASN A 89 -12.28 15.23 -3.97
CA ASN A 89 -11.24 14.68 -3.14
C ASN A 89 -11.62 13.25 -2.72
N ILE A 90 -10.71 12.31 -2.88
CA ILE A 90 -10.88 10.90 -2.51
C ILE A 90 -9.89 10.56 -1.40
N ALA A 91 -10.39 10.05 -0.28
CA ALA A 91 -9.55 9.48 0.76
C ALA A 91 -9.54 7.95 0.62
N ILE A 92 -8.36 7.37 0.37
CA ILE A 92 -8.14 5.93 0.31
C ILE A 92 -7.35 5.51 1.54
N VAL A 93 -7.97 4.67 2.39
CA VAL A 93 -7.30 4.10 3.57
C VAL A 93 -7.00 2.64 3.28
N SER A 94 -5.70 2.33 3.16
CA SER A 94 -5.24 1.02 2.74
C SER A 94 -4.01 0.57 3.53
N HIS A 95 -3.10 -0.14 2.92
CA HIS A 95 -2.00 -0.85 3.55
C HIS A 95 -0.69 -0.57 2.82
N GLY A 96 0.43 -0.81 3.50
CA GLY A 96 1.75 -0.45 3.00
C GLY A 96 2.11 -1.04 1.65
N GLY A 97 1.81 -2.32 1.42
CA GLY A 97 2.07 -2.98 0.13
C GLY A 97 1.24 -2.38 -0.99
N VAL A 98 -0.07 -2.20 -0.75
CA VAL A 98 -1.02 -1.64 -1.72
C VAL A 98 -0.69 -0.19 -2.08
N ILE A 99 -0.37 0.65 -1.09
CA ILE A 99 -0.01 2.06 -1.33
C ILE A 99 1.25 2.16 -2.19
N ARG A 100 2.27 1.33 -1.93
CA ARG A 100 3.49 1.29 -2.76
C ARG A 100 3.20 0.89 -4.19
N VAL A 101 2.39 -0.15 -4.38
CA VAL A 101 1.95 -0.57 -5.72
C VAL A 101 1.19 0.54 -6.42
N GLN A 102 0.26 1.21 -5.74
CA GLN A 102 -0.49 2.33 -6.30
C GLN A 102 0.44 3.47 -6.74
N LEU A 103 1.44 3.82 -5.94
CA LEU A 103 2.44 4.82 -6.30
C LEU A 103 3.23 4.41 -7.55
N CYS A 104 3.66 3.16 -7.66
CA CYS A 104 4.31 2.66 -8.87
C CYS A 104 3.41 2.81 -10.09
N LEU A 105 2.14 2.39 -9.99
CA LEU A 105 1.18 2.48 -11.09
C LEU A 105 0.94 3.93 -11.56
N LEU A 106 0.74 4.85 -10.62
CA LEU A 106 0.47 6.27 -10.92
C LEU A 106 1.67 6.98 -11.56
N LEU A 107 2.89 6.57 -11.20
CA LEU A 107 4.12 7.14 -11.73
C LEU A 107 4.67 6.40 -12.96
N GLY A 108 4.02 5.33 -13.42
CA GLY A 108 4.52 4.50 -14.51
C GLY A 108 5.84 3.78 -14.18
N LEU A 109 6.09 3.50 -12.90
CA LEU A 109 7.26 2.76 -12.45
C LEU A 109 7.04 1.25 -12.51
N ASP A 110 8.13 0.52 -12.75
CA ASP A 110 8.15 -0.92 -12.59
C ASP A 110 7.81 -1.30 -11.14
N ILE A 111 6.94 -2.31 -10.95
CA ILE A 111 6.52 -2.79 -9.63
C ILE A 111 7.71 -3.27 -8.79
N ASN A 112 8.79 -3.74 -9.42
CA ASN A 112 10.03 -4.08 -8.73
C ASN A 112 10.71 -2.89 -8.02
N LYS A 113 10.24 -1.65 -8.26
CA LYS A 113 10.71 -0.44 -7.58
C LYS A 113 9.87 -0.05 -6.37
N LEU A 114 8.86 -0.83 -6.00
CA LEU A 114 7.92 -0.45 -4.92
C LEU A 114 8.61 -0.16 -3.57
N TRP A 115 9.78 -0.75 -3.31
CA TRP A 115 10.54 -0.54 -2.07
C TRP A 115 11.25 0.82 -1.99
N VAL A 116 11.28 1.61 -3.06
CA VAL A 116 11.82 2.99 -3.01
C VAL A 116 10.92 3.93 -2.19
N PHE A 117 9.67 3.55 -1.98
CA PHE A 117 8.73 4.33 -1.19
C PHE A 117 8.73 3.89 0.27
N GLY A 118 9.08 4.80 1.20
CA GLY A 118 8.71 4.65 2.60
C GLY A 118 7.19 4.77 2.74
N VAL A 119 6.56 3.87 3.48
CA VAL A 119 5.14 3.95 3.85
C VAL A 119 5.02 3.43 5.26
N HIS A 120 4.89 4.34 6.22
CA HIS A 120 4.77 4.02 7.64
C HIS A 120 3.29 3.86 8.03
N ASN A 121 3.06 3.20 9.16
CA ASN A 121 1.72 3.14 9.74
C ASN A 121 1.24 4.55 10.07
N ALA A 122 -0.03 4.81 9.80
CA ALA A 122 -0.67 6.11 9.99
C ALA A 122 0.00 7.28 9.21
N SER A 123 0.81 7.00 8.18
CA SER A 123 1.30 8.05 7.29
C SER A 123 0.24 8.47 6.28
N THR A 124 0.37 9.68 5.77
CA THR A 124 -0.43 10.19 4.66
C THR A 124 0.41 10.41 3.42
N THR A 125 -0.22 10.22 2.26
CA THR A 125 0.36 10.50 0.94
C THR A 125 -0.69 11.29 0.16
N CYS A 126 -0.31 12.42 -0.41
CA CYS A 126 -1.20 13.27 -1.19
C CYS A 126 -0.79 13.28 -2.65
N ILE A 127 -1.76 13.05 -3.52
CA ILE A 127 -1.58 13.01 -4.96
C ILE A 127 -2.63 13.91 -5.60
N GLY A 128 -2.19 14.92 -6.32
CA GLY A 128 -3.02 15.75 -7.18
C GLY A 128 -3.19 15.08 -8.55
N LYS A 129 -4.39 15.23 -9.13
CA LYS A 129 -4.65 14.85 -10.53
C LYS A 129 -5.13 16.08 -11.29
N TRP A 130 -4.44 16.39 -12.39
CA TRP A 130 -4.83 17.45 -13.30
C TRP A 130 -4.86 16.90 -14.73
N GLN A 131 -6.03 16.79 -15.31
CA GLN A 131 -6.26 16.10 -16.60
C GLN A 131 -5.71 14.66 -16.49
N ASP A 132 -4.74 14.30 -17.32
CA ASP A 132 -4.11 12.97 -17.35
C ASP A 132 -2.76 12.92 -16.58
N ARG A 133 -2.43 13.97 -15.82
CA ARG A 133 -1.18 14.05 -15.05
C ARG A 133 -1.45 13.86 -13.57
N PHE A 134 -0.55 13.11 -12.93
CA PHE A 134 -0.51 13.00 -11.49
C PHE A 134 0.67 13.79 -10.94
N THR A 135 0.43 14.51 -9.85
CA THR A 135 1.46 15.24 -9.10
C THR A 135 1.50 14.68 -7.69
N ILE A 136 2.68 14.30 -7.24
CA ILE A 136 2.86 13.92 -5.84
C ILE A 136 3.15 15.19 -5.03
N GLU A 137 2.25 15.53 -4.13
CA GLU A 137 2.41 16.67 -3.22
C GLU A 137 3.32 16.29 -2.05
N TYR A 138 3.10 15.12 -1.47
CA TYR A 138 3.97 14.50 -0.46
C TYR A 138 3.72 12.99 -0.35
N VAL A 139 4.72 12.28 0.17
CA VAL A 139 4.65 10.83 0.44
C VAL A 139 5.07 10.57 1.87
N ASN A 140 4.37 9.65 2.54
CA ASN A 140 4.75 9.15 3.85
C ASN A 140 4.86 10.23 4.93
N ASP A 141 3.99 11.22 4.88
CA ASP A 141 3.96 12.27 5.89
C ASP A 141 3.43 11.73 7.22
N THR A 142 4.22 11.91 8.27
CA THR A 142 3.92 11.51 9.66
C THR A 142 4.12 12.65 10.65
N HIS A 143 4.32 13.90 10.19
CA HIS A 143 4.67 15.02 11.05
C HIS A 143 3.61 15.34 12.13
N TYR A 144 2.35 14.93 11.91
CA TYR A 144 1.26 15.08 12.88
C TYR A 144 1.25 13.99 13.98
N LEU A 145 2.08 12.95 13.82
CA LEU A 145 2.29 11.98 14.87
C LEU A 145 3.31 12.54 15.85
N ASN A 146 2.96 12.66 17.13
CA ASN A 146 3.90 13.10 18.14
C ASN A 146 5.16 12.21 18.16
N ASP A 147 6.33 12.79 18.45
CA ASP A 147 7.66 12.12 18.45
C ASP A 147 7.76 10.84 19.29
N ASN A 148 6.74 10.52 20.10
CA ASN A 148 6.65 9.31 20.91
C ASN A 148 6.12 8.07 20.18
N VAL A 149 5.68 8.18 18.94
CA VAL A 149 5.34 7.03 18.12
C VAL A 149 6.61 6.56 17.43
N ASN A 150 7.31 5.63 18.04
CA ASN A 150 8.41 4.93 17.38
C ASN A 150 7.94 4.46 16.02
N SER A 151 8.57 4.96 14.98
CA SER A 151 8.40 4.47 13.62
C SER A 151 8.97 3.06 13.58
N ASP A 152 8.14 2.06 13.90
CA ASP A 152 8.46 0.65 13.64
C ASP A 152 8.47 0.42 12.11
N GLY A 153 9.30 1.22 11.43
CA GLY A 153 9.60 1.05 10.03
C GLY A 153 10.31 -0.27 9.83
N ILE A 154 9.92 -0.98 8.79
CA ILE A 154 10.64 -2.16 8.33
C ILE A 154 12.12 -1.78 8.21
N LYS A 155 12.96 -2.34 9.07
CA LYS A 155 14.41 -2.20 8.95
C LYS A 155 14.83 -3.04 7.76
N TYR A 156 15.10 -2.37 6.64
CA TYR A 156 15.72 -3.03 5.50
C TYR A 156 17.10 -3.56 5.92
N PRO A 157 17.45 -4.81 5.59
CA PRO A 157 18.81 -5.32 5.80
C PRO A 157 19.79 -4.43 5.00
N LYS A 158 20.90 -4.07 5.66
CA LYS A 158 22.01 -3.34 5.03
C LYS A 158 22.72 -4.22 4.03
#